data_a931dc2b48d5a848a29e1615af2434c2
#
_entry.id   a931dc2b48d5a848a29e1615af2434c2
#
_cell.length_a   1.000
_cell.length_b   1.000
_cell.length_c   1.000
_cell.angle_alpha   90.00
_cell.angle_beta   90.00
_cell.angle_gamma   90.00
#
_symmetry.space_group_name_H-M   'P 1'
#
loop_
_entity.id
_entity.type
_entity.pdbx_description
1 polymer ?
#
loop_
_entity_poly.entity_id
_entity_poly.type
_entity_poly.pdbx_seq_one_letter_code
_entity_poly.pdbx_strand_id
1 'polypeptide(L)'
;TKANSRRFIFCSDDRQPKTILELGHLDNHLRICAKENIDPIEAVRMASLNAAECYGLAGCGAIAPGLRADIVLADNLTDYHVQKVWIAGELVAKDGEYLFPVERTDMTAVTGKFHVKDFSEEKLKLHLKSSKVKVIDILPGGVVTGKGEAEVKLDQDGDFVYDPDQDIVKVAVVERHHATGNVGVALLRGYGIQKGAVAISIAHDSHNIIAVGT
;
A
#
# COMPACT_ATOMS: atom_id res chain seq x y z
N THR A 1 7.47 13.18 -21.24
CA THR A 1 8.22 13.99 -22.22
C THR A 1 8.95 15.12 -21.50
N LYS A 2 10.17 15.49 -21.98
CA LYS A 2 11.00 16.58 -21.40
C LYS A 2 10.21 17.87 -21.11
N ALA A 3 9.19 18.19 -21.89
CA ALA A 3 8.37 19.40 -21.74
C ALA A 3 7.55 19.48 -20.44
N ASN A 4 7.29 18.35 -19.76
CA ASN A 4 6.39 18.31 -18.59
C ASN A 4 7.06 17.72 -17.32
N SER A 5 8.35 17.35 -17.35
CA SER A 5 9.07 16.78 -16.20
C SER A 5 8.97 17.65 -14.94
N ARG A 6 8.89 18.98 -15.13
CA ARG A 6 8.71 19.96 -14.06
C ARG A 6 7.45 19.76 -13.19
N ARG A 7 6.44 19.04 -13.71
CA ARG A 7 5.17 18.78 -13.02
C ARG A 7 5.07 17.36 -12.46
N PHE A 8 6.13 16.56 -12.60
CA PHE A 8 6.18 15.20 -12.07
C PHE A 8 7.01 15.16 -10.80
N ILE A 9 6.56 14.33 -9.87
CA ILE A 9 7.29 13.96 -8.66
C ILE A 9 7.28 12.44 -8.54
N PHE A 10 8.23 11.88 -7.82
CA PHE A 10 8.21 10.47 -7.44
C PHE A 10 7.61 10.31 -6.05
N CYS A 11 6.84 9.25 -5.88
CA CYS A 11 6.47 8.71 -4.58
C CYS A 11 6.53 7.18 -4.62
N SER A 12 6.67 6.54 -3.48
CA SER A 12 6.76 5.09 -3.37
C SER A 12 5.44 4.42 -3.05
N ASP A 13 4.42 5.20 -2.65
CA ASP A 13 3.10 4.70 -2.28
C ASP A 13 3.18 3.46 -1.37
N ASP A 14 2.40 2.44 -1.59
CA ASP A 14 2.27 1.22 -0.76
C ASP A 14 3.42 0.21 -0.94
N ARG A 15 4.66 0.65 -0.92
CA ARG A 15 5.78 -0.27 -1.01
C ARG A 15 6.00 -1.03 0.31
N GLN A 16 6.06 -2.34 0.20
CA GLN A 16 6.34 -3.20 1.34
C GLN A 16 7.78 -3.03 1.84
N PRO A 17 8.04 -3.05 3.16
CA PRO A 17 9.39 -2.93 3.71
C PRO A 17 10.38 -3.93 3.09
N LYS A 18 9.99 -5.17 2.88
CA LYS A 18 10.81 -6.19 2.20
C LYS A 18 11.26 -5.71 0.81
N THR A 19 10.34 -5.18 0.00
CA THR A 19 10.64 -4.68 -1.34
C THR A 19 11.58 -3.47 -1.29
N ILE A 20 11.44 -2.59 -0.29
CA ILE A 20 12.35 -1.46 -0.09
C ILE A 20 13.76 -1.95 0.23
N LEU A 21 13.89 -2.96 1.09
CA LEU A 21 15.18 -3.54 1.44
C LEU A 21 15.86 -4.25 0.26
N GLU A 22 15.09 -4.93 -0.58
CA GLU A 22 15.62 -5.71 -1.71
C GLU A 22 15.91 -4.86 -2.94
N LEU A 23 15.05 -3.90 -3.26
CA LEU A 23 15.13 -3.13 -4.50
C LEU A 23 15.53 -1.67 -4.30
N GLY A 24 15.55 -1.18 -3.07
CA GLY A 24 15.73 0.24 -2.76
C GLY A 24 14.40 1.02 -2.74
N HIS A 25 14.48 2.29 -2.43
CA HIS A 25 13.35 3.23 -2.33
C HIS A 25 13.29 4.16 -3.55
N LEU A 26 13.48 5.48 -3.40
CA LEU A 26 13.51 6.42 -4.53
C LEU A 26 14.72 6.23 -5.44
N ASP A 27 15.83 5.73 -4.94
CA ASP A 27 16.97 5.30 -5.73
C ASP A 27 16.61 4.23 -6.79
N ASN A 28 15.69 3.32 -6.45
CA ASN A 28 15.16 2.36 -7.43
C ASN A 28 14.36 3.05 -8.55
N HIS A 29 13.61 4.11 -8.24
CA HIS A 29 12.90 4.88 -9.29
C HIS A 29 13.90 5.56 -10.24
N LEU A 30 15.01 6.08 -9.71
CA LEU A 30 16.07 6.65 -10.52
C LEU A 30 16.72 5.60 -11.42
N ARG A 31 17.00 4.39 -10.91
CA ARG A 31 17.49 3.26 -11.73
C ARG A 31 16.54 2.87 -12.85
N ILE A 32 15.24 2.84 -12.57
CA ILE A 32 14.23 2.57 -13.61
C ILE A 32 14.26 3.67 -14.67
N CYS A 33 14.32 4.94 -14.26
CA CYS A 33 14.45 6.07 -15.19
C CYS A 33 15.68 5.96 -16.09
N ALA A 34 16.83 5.57 -15.51
CA ALA A 34 18.06 5.38 -16.26
C ALA A 34 17.91 4.25 -17.31
N LYS A 35 17.30 3.14 -16.96
CA LYS A 35 17.00 2.03 -17.88
C LYS A 35 16.08 2.44 -19.03
N GLU A 36 15.12 3.31 -18.75
CA GLU A 36 14.18 3.85 -19.75
C GLU A 36 14.73 5.08 -20.49
N ASN A 37 16.02 5.38 -20.38
CA ASN A 37 16.69 6.51 -21.03
C ASN A 37 16.07 7.88 -20.70
N ILE A 38 15.53 8.04 -19.50
CA ILE A 38 15.10 9.34 -18.99
C ILE A 38 16.37 10.08 -18.52
N ASP A 39 16.47 11.37 -18.86
CA ASP A 39 17.58 12.21 -18.48
C ASP A 39 17.80 12.15 -16.94
N PRO A 40 18.98 11.77 -16.47
CA PRO A 40 19.23 11.55 -15.04
C PRO A 40 19.07 12.83 -14.20
N ILE A 41 19.36 14.00 -14.75
CA ILE A 41 19.16 15.26 -14.03
C ILE A 41 17.67 15.57 -13.87
N GLU A 42 16.85 15.30 -14.91
CA GLU A 42 15.40 15.42 -14.80
C GLU A 42 14.83 14.43 -13.80
N ALA A 43 15.33 13.18 -13.78
CA ALA A 43 14.92 12.18 -12.79
C ALA A 43 15.23 12.62 -11.35
N VAL A 44 16.44 13.11 -11.11
CA VAL A 44 16.84 13.65 -9.78
C VAL A 44 15.98 14.84 -9.39
N ARG A 45 15.66 15.75 -10.33
CA ARG A 45 14.74 16.88 -10.06
C ARG A 45 13.35 16.42 -9.67
N MET A 46 12.80 15.39 -10.31
CA MET A 46 11.51 14.80 -9.94
C MET A 46 11.54 14.17 -8.54
N ALA A 47 12.68 13.64 -8.12
CA ALA A 47 12.87 13.05 -6.79
C ALA A 47 13.16 14.09 -5.68
N SER A 48 13.52 15.32 -6.01
CA SER A 48 14.00 16.31 -5.04
C SER A 48 13.30 17.66 -5.19
N LEU A 49 13.79 18.53 -6.08
CA LEU A 49 13.33 19.91 -6.21
C LEU A 49 11.83 20.01 -6.53
N ASN A 50 11.34 19.19 -7.48
CA ASN A 50 9.93 19.22 -7.84
C ASN A 50 9.02 18.80 -6.66
N ALA A 51 9.44 17.81 -5.88
CA ALA A 51 8.72 17.40 -4.68
C ALA A 51 8.73 18.49 -3.62
N ALA A 52 9.88 19.12 -3.36
CA ALA A 52 9.99 20.22 -2.41
C ALA A 52 9.07 21.39 -2.79
N GLU A 53 9.05 21.79 -4.07
CA GLU A 53 8.16 22.85 -4.55
C GLU A 53 6.68 22.46 -4.50
N CYS A 54 6.34 21.22 -4.85
CA CYS A 54 4.96 20.72 -4.81
C CYS A 54 4.36 20.78 -3.40
N TYR A 55 5.14 20.43 -2.41
CA TYR A 55 4.72 20.41 -1.00
C TYR A 55 5.07 21.68 -0.22
N GLY A 56 5.61 22.70 -0.87
CA GLY A 56 5.98 23.97 -0.22
C GLY A 56 7.07 23.84 0.84
N LEU A 57 7.98 22.88 0.68
CA LEU A 57 9.09 22.64 1.61
C LEU A 57 10.17 23.71 1.39
N ALA A 58 10.06 24.80 2.11
CA ALA A 58 11.04 25.87 2.03
C ALA A 58 12.43 25.41 2.54
N GLY A 59 13.48 25.81 1.83
CA GLY A 59 14.86 25.54 2.21
C GLY A 59 15.37 24.14 1.90
N CYS A 60 14.68 23.31 1.09
CA CYS A 60 15.08 21.97 0.69
C CYS A 60 15.03 21.77 -0.84
N GLY A 61 15.46 20.58 -1.28
CA GLY A 61 15.26 20.09 -2.66
C GLY A 61 16.36 20.38 -3.64
N ALA A 62 17.37 21.18 -3.26
CA ALA A 62 18.54 21.47 -4.10
C ALA A 62 19.79 21.71 -3.25
N ILE A 63 20.95 21.64 -3.87
CA ILE A 63 22.22 22.02 -3.25
C ILE A 63 22.53 23.47 -3.68
N ALA A 64 22.26 24.41 -2.77
CA ALA A 64 22.53 25.84 -3.00
C ALA A 64 22.74 26.57 -1.67
N PRO A 65 23.45 27.74 -1.69
CA PRO A 65 23.61 28.55 -0.49
C PRO A 65 22.26 28.94 0.14
N GLY A 66 22.16 28.78 1.46
CA GLY A 66 20.93 29.07 2.22
C GLY A 66 19.92 27.93 2.27
N LEU A 67 20.12 26.83 1.56
CA LEU A 67 19.31 25.63 1.67
C LEU A 67 19.87 24.66 2.70
N ARG A 68 19.00 23.86 3.29
CA ARG A 68 19.37 22.77 4.22
C ARG A 68 20.21 21.73 3.51
N ALA A 69 21.29 21.33 4.13
CA ALA A 69 22.24 20.36 3.56
C ALA A 69 21.72 18.92 3.71
N ASP A 70 20.64 18.58 2.99
CA ASP A 70 20.17 17.22 2.79
C ASP A 70 20.79 16.69 1.50
N ILE A 71 21.82 15.87 1.62
CA ILE A 71 22.68 15.49 0.51
C ILE A 71 22.78 13.97 0.42
N VAL A 72 22.64 13.44 -0.77
CA VAL A 72 22.88 12.02 -1.08
C VAL A 72 24.08 11.94 -2.02
N LEU A 73 25.07 11.15 -1.65
CA LEU A 73 26.20 10.79 -2.50
C LEU A 73 25.96 9.42 -3.09
N ALA A 74 25.86 9.34 -4.39
CA ALA A 74 25.80 8.09 -5.16
C ALA A 74 27.05 7.95 -6.05
N ASP A 75 27.37 6.71 -6.41
CA ASP A 75 28.55 6.39 -7.22
C ASP A 75 28.43 6.83 -8.68
N ASN A 76 27.24 6.74 -9.25
CA ASN A 76 26.97 7.14 -10.64
C ASN A 76 25.49 7.44 -10.87
N LEU A 77 25.16 7.92 -12.08
CA LEU A 77 23.80 8.30 -12.48
C LEU A 77 23.04 7.18 -13.23
N THR A 78 23.51 5.95 -13.16
CA THR A 78 22.88 4.79 -13.79
C THR A 78 22.35 3.84 -12.73
N ASP A 79 23.21 3.40 -11.83
CA ASP A 79 22.89 2.42 -10.79
C ASP A 79 22.45 3.08 -9.49
N TYR A 80 22.81 4.37 -9.29
CA TYR A 80 22.47 5.15 -8.11
C TYR A 80 22.76 4.41 -6.80
N HIS A 81 23.90 3.73 -6.72
CA HIS A 81 24.32 3.10 -5.47
C HIS A 81 24.67 4.18 -4.46
N VAL A 82 23.85 4.32 -3.42
CA VAL A 82 23.98 5.34 -2.40
C VAL A 82 25.10 4.98 -1.44
N GLN A 83 26.14 5.82 -1.36
CA GLN A 83 27.29 5.65 -0.49
C GLN A 83 27.13 6.37 0.83
N LYS A 84 26.60 7.62 0.81
CA LYS A 84 26.45 8.44 2.00
C LYS A 84 25.20 9.30 1.93
N VAL A 85 24.62 9.56 3.10
CA VAL A 85 23.48 10.45 3.24
C VAL A 85 23.73 11.42 4.39
N TRP A 86 23.56 12.70 4.12
CA TRP A 86 23.56 13.77 5.13
C TRP A 86 22.15 14.35 5.25
N ILE A 87 21.74 14.65 6.47
CA ILE A 87 20.51 15.39 6.79
C ILE A 87 20.94 16.60 7.64
N ALA A 88 20.54 17.78 7.20
CA ALA A 88 20.94 19.05 7.83
C ALA A 88 22.48 19.18 8.04
N GLY A 89 23.29 18.60 7.14
CA GLY A 89 24.74 18.60 7.22
C GLY A 89 25.36 17.51 8.10
N GLU A 90 24.56 16.72 8.80
CA GLU A 90 25.02 15.61 9.63
C GLU A 90 25.00 14.29 8.84
N LEU A 91 26.09 13.51 8.88
CA LEU A 91 26.17 12.21 8.21
C LEU A 91 25.31 11.21 8.97
N VAL A 92 24.22 10.76 8.35
CA VAL A 92 23.22 9.87 8.98
C VAL A 92 23.26 8.43 8.48
N ALA A 93 23.81 8.21 7.28
CA ALA A 93 23.97 6.85 6.75
C ALA A 93 25.22 6.75 5.87
N LYS A 94 25.84 5.57 5.86
CA LYS A 94 27.02 5.27 5.05
C LYS A 94 26.99 3.78 4.65
N ASP A 95 27.25 3.51 3.37
CA ASP A 95 27.38 2.15 2.82
C ASP A 95 26.22 1.19 3.21
N GLY A 96 24.99 1.73 3.24
CA GLY A 96 23.79 0.96 3.60
C GLY A 96 23.50 0.86 5.09
N GLU A 97 24.36 1.42 5.96
CA GLU A 97 24.17 1.42 7.40
C GLU A 97 23.68 2.78 7.91
N TYR A 98 22.62 2.76 8.74
CA TYR A 98 22.16 3.93 9.48
C TYR A 98 23.04 4.13 10.73
N LEU A 99 23.56 5.33 10.94
CA LEU A 99 24.62 5.60 11.92
C LEU A 99 24.11 5.98 13.31
N PHE A 100 22.80 6.11 13.50
CA PHE A 100 22.21 6.50 14.78
C PHE A 100 21.49 5.32 15.43
N PRO A 101 21.37 5.31 16.76
CA PRO A 101 20.57 4.31 17.45
C PRO A 101 19.10 4.42 17.03
N VAL A 102 18.47 3.28 16.75
CA VAL A 102 17.06 3.20 16.45
C VAL A 102 16.31 2.87 17.73
N GLU A 103 15.58 3.84 18.26
CA GLU A 103 14.73 3.65 19.42
C GLU A 103 13.29 3.30 19.00
N ARG A 104 12.66 2.37 19.72
CA ARG A 104 11.24 2.10 19.53
C ARG A 104 10.43 3.27 20.04
N THR A 105 9.66 3.87 19.15
CA THR A 105 8.67 4.88 19.53
C THR A 105 7.58 4.25 20.39
N ASP A 106 7.15 4.94 21.46
CA ASP A 106 5.97 4.55 22.22
C ASP A 106 4.71 4.68 21.37
N MET A 107 4.10 3.54 21.07
CA MET A 107 2.90 3.45 20.23
C MET A 107 1.59 3.37 21.03
N THR A 108 1.63 3.47 22.37
CA THR A 108 0.45 3.30 23.24
C THR A 108 -0.68 4.26 22.90
N ALA A 109 -0.36 5.48 22.46
CA ALA A 109 -1.35 6.48 22.05
C ALA A 109 -2.17 6.07 20.81
N VAL A 110 -1.66 5.18 19.98
CA VAL A 110 -2.27 4.81 18.68
C VAL A 110 -2.59 3.32 18.54
N THR A 111 -2.12 2.49 19.46
CA THR A 111 -2.41 1.04 19.48
C THR A 111 -3.67 0.72 20.29
N GLY A 112 -4.25 -0.47 20.05
CA GLY A 112 -5.41 -0.95 20.80
C GLY A 112 -6.73 -0.20 20.54
N LYS A 113 -6.80 0.60 19.49
CA LYS A 113 -7.96 1.42 19.14
C LYS A 113 -8.91 0.64 18.22
N PHE A 114 -9.65 -0.30 18.79
CA PHE A 114 -10.70 -1.06 18.10
C PHE A 114 -12.06 -0.71 18.72
N HIS A 115 -12.93 -0.10 17.92
CA HIS A 115 -14.25 0.36 18.34
C HIS A 115 -15.36 -0.41 17.59
N VAL A 116 -15.23 -1.74 17.52
CA VAL A 116 -16.27 -2.61 16.94
C VAL A 116 -17.45 -2.67 17.90
N LYS A 117 -18.67 -2.47 17.37
CA LYS A 117 -19.92 -2.51 18.14
C LYS A 117 -20.89 -3.52 17.57
N ASP A 118 -21.60 -4.20 18.46
CA ASP A 118 -22.74 -5.09 18.12
C ASP A 118 -22.40 -6.10 17.02
N PHE A 119 -21.16 -6.62 16.99
CA PHE A 119 -20.77 -7.66 16.04
C PHE A 119 -21.39 -9.00 16.41
N SER A 120 -21.97 -9.68 15.43
CA SER A 120 -22.50 -11.03 15.55
C SER A 120 -22.30 -11.82 14.27
N GLU A 121 -22.37 -13.14 14.35
CA GLU A 121 -22.28 -14.04 13.18
C GLU A 121 -23.39 -13.80 12.17
N GLU A 122 -24.58 -13.40 12.64
CA GLU A 122 -25.70 -13.05 11.77
C GLU A 122 -25.37 -11.95 10.75
N LYS A 123 -24.49 -11.01 11.13
CA LYS A 123 -24.04 -9.96 10.22
C LYS A 123 -23.12 -10.45 9.10
N LEU A 124 -22.61 -11.68 9.20
CA LEU A 124 -21.81 -12.33 8.16
C LEU A 124 -22.64 -13.20 7.21
N LYS A 125 -23.92 -13.39 7.50
CA LYS A 125 -24.83 -14.08 6.58
C LYS A 125 -25.03 -13.26 5.32
N LEU A 126 -25.07 -13.93 4.18
CA LEU A 126 -25.29 -13.32 2.89
C LEU A 126 -26.52 -13.95 2.24
N HIS A 127 -27.67 -13.36 2.56
CA HIS A 127 -28.94 -13.77 2.00
C HIS A 127 -29.09 -13.23 0.56
N LEU A 128 -29.30 -14.14 -0.38
CA LEU A 128 -29.31 -13.84 -1.81
C LEU A 128 -30.70 -14.16 -2.39
N LYS A 129 -31.17 -13.31 -3.30
CA LYS A 129 -32.49 -13.49 -3.99
C LYS A 129 -32.36 -14.42 -5.19
N SER A 130 -31.19 -14.79 -5.62
CA SER A 130 -30.91 -15.61 -6.81
C SER A 130 -29.57 -16.29 -6.68
N SER A 131 -29.43 -17.49 -7.27
CA SER A 131 -28.13 -18.15 -7.42
C SER A 131 -27.19 -17.43 -8.38
N LYS A 132 -27.70 -16.59 -9.30
CA LYS A 132 -26.87 -15.72 -10.14
C LYS A 132 -26.52 -14.45 -9.40
N VAL A 133 -25.24 -14.24 -9.16
CA VAL A 133 -24.73 -13.17 -8.29
C VAL A 133 -23.57 -12.42 -8.91
N LYS A 134 -23.39 -11.20 -8.46
CA LYS A 134 -22.17 -10.44 -8.75
C LYS A 134 -21.07 -10.87 -7.79
N VAL A 135 -19.86 -11.01 -8.30
CA VAL A 135 -18.66 -11.32 -7.53
C VAL A 135 -17.57 -10.30 -7.79
N ILE A 136 -16.72 -10.09 -6.79
CA ILE A 136 -15.49 -9.32 -6.92
C ILE A 136 -14.40 -10.29 -7.37
N ASP A 137 -13.78 -10.05 -8.53
CA ASP A 137 -12.68 -10.88 -9.04
C ASP A 137 -11.34 -10.31 -8.59
N ILE A 138 -10.49 -11.14 -8.00
CA ILE A 138 -9.10 -10.80 -7.74
C ILE A 138 -8.34 -10.90 -9.05
N LEU A 139 -7.70 -9.81 -9.45
CA LEU A 139 -6.87 -9.76 -10.65
C LEU A 139 -5.39 -9.88 -10.26
N PRO A 140 -4.61 -10.75 -10.94
CA PRO A 140 -3.19 -10.90 -10.65
C PRO A 140 -2.40 -9.61 -10.88
N GLY A 141 -1.46 -9.32 -10.00
CA GLY A 141 -0.43 -8.30 -10.19
C GLY A 141 -0.85 -6.85 -9.97
N GLY A 142 -2.00 -6.57 -9.38
CA GLY A 142 -2.46 -5.20 -9.17
C GLY A 142 -3.32 -5.00 -7.93
N VAL A 143 -3.67 -3.74 -7.69
CA VAL A 143 -4.61 -3.31 -6.64
C VAL A 143 -6.04 -3.17 -7.18
N VAL A 144 -6.23 -3.43 -8.45
CA VAL A 144 -7.53 -3.34 -9.12
C VAL A 144 -8.22 -4.69 -9.07
N THR A 145 -9.52 -4.67 -8.74
CA THR A 145 -10.40 -5.85 -8.80
C THR A 145 -11.29 -5.81 -10.02
N GLY A 146 -11.71 -6.97 -10.48
CA GLY A 146 -12.69 -7.13 -11.55
C GLY A 146 -14.13 -7.20 -11.03
N LYS A 147 -15.09 -7.03 -11.95
CA LYS A 147 -16.50 -7.30 -11.70
C LYS A 147 -16.89 -8.54 -12.48
N GLY A 148 -17.26 -9.58 -11.77
CA GLY A 148 -17.69 -10.84 -12.36
C GLY A 148 -19.13 -11.18 -12.01
N GLU A 149 -19.63 -12.23 -12.67
CA GLU A 149 -20.87 -12.91 -12.34
C GLU A 149 -20.58 -14.40 -12.15
N ALA A 150 -21.32 -15.02 -11.25
CA ALA A 150 -21.21 -16.44 -10.98
C ALA A 150 -22.58 -17.03 -10.61
N GLU A 151 -22.70 -18.34 -10.72
CA GLU A 151 -23.79 -19.09 -10.17
C GLU A 151 -23.31 -19.83 -8.91
N VAL A 152 -23.96 -19.58 -7.77
CA VAL A 152 -23.56 -20.09 -6.46
C VAL A 152 -24.64 -20.99 -5.86
N LYS A 153 -24.24 -21.83 -4.92
CA LYS A 153 -25.18 -22.66 -4.14
C LYS A 153 -25.80 -21.82 -3.03
N LEU A 154 -27.08 -22.04 -2.81
CA LEU A 154 -27.86 -21.45 -1.71
C LEU A 154 -28.43 -22.58 -0.86
N ASP A 155 -28.60 -22.32 0.43
CA ASP A 155 -29.34 -23.19 1.33
C ASP A 155 -30.85 -22.94 1.24
N GLN A 156 -31.60 -23.58 2.14
CA GLN A 156 -33.07 -23.47 2.19
C GLN A 156 -33.55 -22.07 2.55
N ASP A 157 -32.74 -21.31 3.28
CA ASP A 157 -33.02 -19.94 3.71
C ASP A 157 -32.54 -18.89 2.71
N GLY A 158 -31.88 -19.32 1.63
CA GLY A 158 -31.33 -18.46 0.59
C GLY A 158 -29.96 -17.88 0.95
N ASP A 159 -29.28 -18.40 1.96
CA ASP A 159 -27.93 -17.98 2.32
C ASP A 159 -26.87 -18.68 1.45
N PHE A 160 -25.81 -17.97 1.16
CA PHE A 160 -24.69 -18.49 0.38
C PHE A 160 -24.05 -19.70 1.05
N VAL A 161 -23.87 -20.78 0.28
CA VAL A 161 -23.17 -21.99 0.67
C VAL A 161 -21.86 -22.09 -0.10
N TYR A 162 -20.75 -22.22 0.64
CA TYR A 162 -19.42 -22.38 0.04
C TYR A 162 -19.32 -23.67 -0.79
N ASP A 163 -18.71 -23.53 -1.96
CA ASP A 163 -18.40 -24.65 -2.85
C ASP A 163 -16.89 -24.66 -3.13
N PRO A 164 -16.13 -25.67 -2.65
CA PRO A 164 -14.69 -25.73 -2.83
C PRO A 164 -14.24 -25.78 -4.29
N ASP A 165 -15.12 -26.19 -5.21
CA ASP A 165 -14.79 -26.31 -6.62
C ASP A 165 -14.85 -24.96 -7.39
N GLN A 166 -15.38 -23.90 -6.76
CA GLN A 166 -15.62 -22.61 -7.44
C GLN A 166 -14.66 -21.49 -7.04
N ASP A 167 -13.86 -21.65 -6.00
CA ASP A 167 -13.03 -20.59 -5.39
C ASP A 167 -13.77 -19.26 -5.20
N ILE A 168 -15.05 -19.36 -4.73
CA ILE A 168 -15.86 -18.23 -4.35
C ILE A 168 -16.08 -18.27 -2.85
N VAL A 169 -15.68 -17.21 -2.17
CA VAL A 169 -15.73 -17.09 -0.71
C VAL A 169 -16.45 -15.82 -0.28
N LYS A 170 -16.87 -15.74 0.97
CA LYS A 170 -17.37 -14.48 1.53
C LYS A 170 -16.20 -13.55 1.85
N VAL A 171 -16.38 -12.27 1.58
CA VAL A 171 -15.57 -11.19 2.10
C VAL A 171 -16.44 -10.27 2.95
N ALA A 172 -16.00 -9.97 4.17
CA ALA A 172 -16.71 -9.07 5.07
C ALA A 172 -15.81 -7.89 5.42
N VAL A 173 -16.38 -6.69 5.45
CA VAL A 173 -15.75 -5.46 5.93
C VAL A 173 -16.47 -5.03 7.19
N VAL A 174 -15.75 -5.03 8.32
CA VAL A 174 -16.30 -4.65 9.63
C VAL A 174 -15.74 -3.30 10.04
N GLU A 175 -16.63 -2.35 10.26
CA GLU A 175 -16.26 -1.01 10.72
C GLU A 175 -15.69 -1.08 12.15
N ARG A 176 -14.52 -0.43 12.39
CA ARG A 176 -13.82 -0.46 13.68
C ARG A 176 -13.39 0.88 14.23
N HIS A 177 -13.73 2.00 13.60
CA HIS A 177 -13.26 3.33 14.00
C HIS A 177 -14.26 4.09 14.87
N HIS A 178 -15.55 3.99 14.53
CA HIS A 178 -16.59 4.84 15.09
C HIS A 178 -17.68 4.10 15.86
N ALA A 179 -17.51 2.79 16.10
CA ALA A 179 -18.50 1.95 16.78
C ALA A 179 -19.91 2.04 16.14
N THR A 180 -19.98 2.10 14.83
CA THR A 180 -21.27 2.17 14.12
C THR A 180 -22.00 0.83 14.08
N GLY A 181 -21.27 -0.28 14.27
CA GLY A 181 -21.80 -1.63 14.10
C GLY A 181 -22.01 -2.05 12.64
N ASN A 182 -21.55 -1.26 11.67
CA ASN A 182 -21.71 -1.58 10.26
C ASN A 182 -20.82 -2.75 9.84
N VAL A 183 -21.42 -3.67 9.08
CA VAL A 183 -20.73 -4.78 8.42
C VAL A 183 -21.26 -4.88 6.99
N GLY A 184 -20.34 -4.87 6.01
CA GLY A 184 -20.65 -5.15 4.61
C GLY A 184 -20.18 -6.55 4.24
N VAL A 185 -20.99 -7.33 3.54
CA VAL A 185 -20.63 -8.69 3.07
C VAL A 185 -20.82 -8.76 1.56
N ALA A 186 -19.88 -9.41 0.89
CA ALA A 186 -19.92 -9.67 -0.55
C ALA A 186 -19.27 -11.01 -0.87
N LEU A 187 -19.28 -11.39 -2.15
CA LEU A 187 -18.60 -12.57 -2.67
C LEU A 187 -17.33 -12.18 -3.39
N LEU A 188 -16.27 -12.92 -3.12
CA LEU A 188 -14.93 -12.73 -3.67
C LEU A 188 -14.49 -14.01 -4.38
N ARG A 189 -14.00 -13.90 -5.61
CA ARG A 189 -13.48 -15.03 -6.39
C ARG A 189 -11.99 -14.89 -6.65
N GLY A 190 -11.28 -16.02 -6.56
CA GLY A 190 -9.85 -16.08 -6.86
C GLY A 190 -8.94 -15.85 -5.64
N TYR A 191 -9.45 -16.05 -4.41
CA TYR A 191 -8.65 -15.90 -3.18
C TYR A 191 -7.83 -17.15 -2.84
N GLY A 192 -8.29 -18.33 -3.26
CA GLY A 192 -7.58 -19.60 -3.09
C GLY A 192 -7.67 -20.23 -1.69
N ILE A 193 -8.51 -19.73 -0.79
CA ILE A 193 -8.70 -20.34 0.53
C ILE A 193 -9.67 -21.51 0.45
N GLN A 194 -9.23 -22.68 0.89
CA GLN A 194 -10.03 -23.93 0.80
C GLN A 194 -10.83 -24.21 2.08
N LYS A 195 -10.36 -23.75 3.22
CA LYS A 195 -11.02 -23.97 4.52
C LYS A 195 -10.58 -22.93 5.54
N GLY A 196 -11.53 -22.40 6.29
CA GLY A 196 -11.28 -21.44 7.36
C GLY A 196 -11.40 -19.99 6.91
N ALA A 197 -10.81 -19.08 7.65
CA ALA A 197 -10.87 -17.66 7.37
C ALA A 197 -9.57 -16.94 7.73
N VAL A 198 -9.33 -15.82 7.05
CA VAL A 198 -8.25 -14.86 7.34
C VAL A 198 -8.88 -13.50 7.58
N ALA A 199 -8.42 -12.79 8.62
CA ALA A 199 -8.85 -11.43 8.88
C ALA A 199 -7.64 -10.52 9.12
N ILE A 200 -7.75 -9.28 8.65
CA ILE A 200 -6.71 -8.26 8.79
C ILE A 200 -7.34 -6.90 9.10
N SER A 201 -6.66 -6.10 9.91
CA SER A 201 -7.07 -4.71 10.19
C SER A 201 -6.20 -3.65 9.48
N ILE A 202 -5.26 -4.10 8.65
CA ILE A 202 -4.42 -3.24 7.81
C ILE A 202 -4.99 -3.31 6.38
N ALA A 203 -6.16 -2.72 6.19
CA ALA A 203 -6.84 -2.69 4.90
C ALA A 203 -6.76 -1.27 4.33
N HIS A 204 -5.82 -1.04 3.43
CA HIS A 204 -5.63 0.27 2.78
C HIS A 204 -6.88 0.62 1.94
N ASP A 205 -7.42 1.81 1.98
CA ASP A 205 -7.02 2.96 2.82
C ASP A 205 -7.89 3.08 4.07
N SER A 206 -8.97 2.31 4.12
CA SER A 206 -10.01 2.44 5.17
C SER A 206 -9.54 1.94 6.53
N HIS A 207 -8.59 1.00 6.57
CA HIS A 207 -8.13 0.31 7.78
C HIS A 207 -9.26 -0.29 8.62
N ASN A 208 -10.38 -0.64 7.99
CA ASN A 208 -11.40 -1.47 8.58
C ASN A 208 -10.91 -2.91 8.73
N ILE A 209 -11.62 -3.73 9.49
CA ILE A 209 -11.32 -5.16 9.50
C ILE A 209 -11.88 -5.76 8.23
N ILE A 210 -11.02 -6.41 7.44
CA ILE A 210 -11.44 -7.24 6.31
C ILE A 210 -11.23 -8.69 6.69
N ALA A 211 -12.28 -9.50 6.53
CA ALA A 211 -12.23 -10.93 6.72
C ALA A 211 -12.65 -11.63 5.44
N VAL A 212 -11.93 -12.69 5.08
CA VAL A 212 -12.24 -13.55 3.93
C VAL A 212 -12.31 -14.99 4.42
N GLY A 213 -13.36 -15.71 4.06
CA GLY A 213 -13.52 -17.09 4.54
C GLY A 213 -14.62 -17.89 3.83
N THR A 214 -14.55 -19.20 4.09
CA THR A 214 -15.50 -20.20 3.56
C THR A 214 -16.74 -20.30 4.41
#